data_3e843d63a9d7df2c6e553fd4c80ecae6
#
_entry.id   3e843d63a9d7df2c6e553fd4c80ecae6
#
_cell.length_a   1.000
_cell.length_b   1.000
_cell.length_c   1.000
_cell.angle_alpha   90.00
_cell.angle_beta   90.00
_cell.angle_gamma   90.00
#
_symmetry.space_group_name_H-M   'P 1'
#
loop_
_entity.id
_entity.type
_entity.pdbx_description
1 polymer ?
#
loop_
_entity_poly.entity_id
_entity_poly.type
_entity_poly.pdbx_seq_one_letter_code
_entity_poly.pdbx_strand_id
1 'polypeptide(L)'
;VGSEMCIRDREKALDTMRRAVQAVDEAGYGDCILCPETMGKVNQLGTLDEVLALCSVDERIIPCVDFGHLYARSQGTELNDETAPADYAAILDAIAAALPGERAKKFHAHFSRIAYTKGGEKCHLTFADTEFGPPPAPLMQLLKTRGLAPTIICESAGTQAEDAAALKKLYEQG
;
A
#
# COMPACT_ATOMS: atom_id res chain seq x y z
N VAL A 1 0.29 26.71 -9.90
CA VAL A 1 1.72 26.31 -9.95
C VAL A 1 1.91 24.87 -9.44
N GLY A 2 1.17 24.45 -8.37
CA GLY A 2 1.28 23.07 -7.85
C GLY A 2 0.74 21.99 -8.77
N SER A 3 -0.33 22.24 -9.53
CA SER A 3 -0.98 21.26 -10.39
C SER A 3 -0.15 20.85 -11.64
N GLU A 4 0.56 21.79 -12.26
CA GLU A 4 1.38 21.49 -13.44
C GLU A 4 2.65 20.69 -13.09
N MET A 5 3.23 20.92 -11.92
CA MET A 5 4.38 20.16 -11.43
C MET A 5 3.98 18.72 -11.10
N CYS A 6 2.84 18.52 -10.43
CA CYS A 6 2.29 17.18 -10.16
C CYS A 6 1.97 16.40 -11.44
N ILE A 7 1.38 17.04 -12.45
CA ILE A 7 1.06 16.38 -13.74
C ILE A 7 2.35 15.93 -14.44
N ARG A 8 3.35 16.80 -14.50
CA ARG A 8 4.64 16.50 -15.16
C ARG A 8 5.41 15.38 -14.44
N ASP A 9 5.35 15.34 -13.11
CA ASP A 9 6.02 14.29 -12.33
C ASP A 9 5.29 12.94 -12.49
N ARG A 10 3.96 12.95 -12.57
CA ARG A 10 3.17 11.76 -12.87
C ARG A 10 3.47 11.20 -14.27
N GLU A 11 3.56 12.05 -15.29
CA GLU A 11 3.92 11.62 -16.66
C GLU A 11 5.31 11.00 -16.70
N LYS A 12 6.29 11.58 -16.02
CA LYS A 12 7.64 11.02 -15.89
C LYS A 12 7.65 9.67 -15.18
N ALA A 13 6.84 9.53 -14.13
CA ALA A 13 6.74 8.27 -13.40
C ALA A 13 6.13 7.16 -14.28
N LEU A 14 5.08 7.47 -15.05
CA LEU A 14 4.50 6.54 -16.03
C LEU A 14 5.50 6.14 -17.12
N ASP A 15 6.28 7.09 -17.64
CA ASP A 15 7.35 6.81 -18.62
C ASP A 15 8.44 5.94 -18.01
N THR A 16 8.87 6.24 -16.79
CA THR A 16 9.85 5.43 -16.06
C THR A 16 9.35 4.00 -15.86
N MET A 17 8.08 3.82 -15.50
CA MET A 17 7.48 2.50 -15.33
C MET A 17 7.44 1.72 -16.66
N ARG A 18 7.10 2.36 -17.80
CA ARG A 18 7.16 1.71 -19.12
C ARG A 18 8.57 1.23 -19.46
N ARG A 19 9.57 2.06 -19.18
CA ARG A 19 10.98 1.72 -19.39
C ARG A 19 11.43 0.59 -18.46
N ALA A 20 10.96 0.56 -17.23
CA ALA A 20 11.24 -0.54 -16.30
C ALA A 20 10.66 -1.88 -16.80
N VAL A 21 9.43 -1.88 -17.28
CA VAL A 21 8.79 -3.06 -17.91
C VAL A 21 9.63 -3.54 -19.10
N GLN A 22 9.99 -2.63 -20.00
CA GLN A 22 10.81 -2.97 -21.16
C GLN A 22 12.18 -3.55 -20.75
N ALA A 23 12.86 -2.94 -19.76
CA ALA A 23 14.15 -3.42 -19.29
C ALA A 23 14.07 -4.82 -18.66
N VAL A 24 12.99 -5.11 -17.93
CA VAL A 24 12.72 -6.44 -17.37
C VAL A 24 12.51 -7.48 -18.47
N ASP A 25 11.79 -7.12 -19.54
CA ASP A 25 11.57 -8.00 -20.71
C ASP A 25 12.88 -8.25 -21.48
N GLU A 26 13.65 -7.21 -21.76
CA GLU A 26 14.95 -7.30 -22.44
C GLU A 26 15.99 -8.13 -21.65
N ALA A 27 15.89 -8.12 -20.31
CA ALA A 27 16.73 -8.93 -19.44
C ALA A 27 16.28 -10.39 -19.30
N GLY A 28 15.17 -10.78 -19.93
CA GLY A 28 14.62 -12.14 -19.89
C GLY A 28 13.80 -12.47 -18.66
N TYR A 29 13.33 -11.46 -17.90
CA TYR A 29 12.50 -11.60 -16.70
C TYR A 29 11.03 -11.21 -16.95
N GLY A 30 10.51 -11.46 -18.15
CA GLY A 30 9.17 -11.08 -18.54
C GLY A 30 8.02 -11.64 -17.69
N ASP A 31 8.28 -12.68 -16.89
CA ASP A 31 7.31 -13.26 -15.96
C ASP A 31 7.31 -12.59 -14.57
N CYS A 32 8.21 -11.61 -14.33
CA CYS A 32 8.27 -10.91 -13.05
C CYS A 32 7.08 -9.97 -12.86
N ILE A 33 6.51 -10.00 -11.66
CA ILE A 33 5.50 -9.05 -11.21
C ILE A 33 6.21 -7.83 -10.62
N LEU A 34 5.83 -6.64 -11.06
CA LEU A 34 6.35 -5.37 -10.53
C LEU A 34 5.32 -4.78 -9.56
N CYS A 35 5.78 -4.33 -8.39
CA CYS A 35 4.91 -3.83 -7.33
C CYS A 35 5.33 -2.41 -6.91
N PRO A 36 4.87 -1.35 -7.62
CA PRO A 36 5.07 0.02 -7.15
C PRO A 36 4.37 0.24 -5.82
N GLU A 37 5.06 0.93 -4.91
CA GLU A 37 4.63 1.07 -3.53
C GLU A 37 4.06 2.45 -3.22
N THR A 38 3.04 2.49 -2.34
CA THR A 38 2.56 3.75 -1.75
C THR A 38 3.58 4.29 -0.73
N MET A 39 3.81 5.60 -0.73
CA MET A 39 4.88 6.24 0.04
C MET A 39 4.34 7.09 1.19
N GLY A 40 5.00 7.01 2.35
CA GLY A 40 4.61 7.72 3.58
C GLY A 40 5.01 9.20 3.64
N LYS A 41 5.95 9.65 2.81
CA LYS A 41 6.37 11.07 2.75
C LYS A 41 5.41 11.92 1.92
N VAL A 42 4.93 13.04 2.48
CA VAL A 42 3.95 13.91 1.79
C VAL A 42 4.49 14.55 0.50
N ASN A 43 5.80 14.72 0.37
CA ASN A 43 6.45 15.35 -0.78
C ASN A 43 6.97 14.34 -1.84
N GLN A 44 6.71 13.05 -1.66
CA GLN A 44 7.05 12.01 -2.62
C GLN A 44 5.84 11.59 -3.43
N LEU A 45 6.05 11.21 -4.69
CA LEU A 45 5.05 10.48 -5.46
C LEU A 45 4.80 9.13 -4.79
N GLY A 46 3.55 8.72 -4.65
CA GLY A 46 3.19 7.47 -3.98
C GLY A 46 1.87 7.55 -3.20
N THR A 47 0.94 8.41 -3.61
CA THR A 47 -0.47 8.28 -3.19
C THR A 47 -1.06 6.99 -3.79
N LEU A 48 -2.16 6.49 -3.23
CA LEU A 48 -2.85 5.34 -3.79
C LEU A 48 -3.21 5.54 -5.26
N ASP A 49 -3.77 6.69 -5.62
CA ASP A 49 -4.16 7.01 -7.01
C ASP A 49 -2.96 7.02 -7.98
N GLU A 50 -1.81 7.52 -7.52
CA GLU A 50 -0.59 7.53 -8.31
C GLU A 50 -0.06 6.11 -8.55
N VAL A 51 -0.06 5.27 -7.51
CA VAL A 51 0.36 3.87 -7.61
C VAL A 51 -0.60 3.06 -8.49
N LEU A 52 -1.91 3.23 -8.34
CA LEU A 52 -2.91 2.59 -9.20
C LEU A 52 -2.77 3.03 -10.67
N ALA A 53 -2.41 4.30 -10.92
CA ALA A 53 -2.11 4.76 -12.27
C ALA A 53 -0.86 4.07 -12.86
N LEU A 54 0.19 3.81 -12.08
CA LEU A 54 1.33 3.03 -12.52
C LEU A 54 0.95 1.59 -12.89
N CYS A 55 0.00 0.99 -12.16
CA CYS A 55 -0.50 -0.35 -12.44
C CYS A 55 -1.27 -0.46 -13.78
N SER A 56 -1.67 0.67 -14.37
CA SER A 56 -2.32 0.67 -15.70
C SER A 56 -1.35 0.51 -16.86
N VAL A 57 -0.03 0.60 -16.64
CA VAL A 57 1.00 0.54 -17.68
C VAL A 57 1.15 -0.86 -18.25
N ASP A 58 1.05 -1.89 -17.41
CA ASP A 58 1.20 -3.30 -17.81
C ASP A 58 0.38 -4.20 -16.87
N GLU A 59 -0.13 -5.32 -17.38
CA GLU A 59 -0.94 -6.25 -16.59
C GLU A 59 -0.16 -6.98 -15.49
N ARG A 60 1.16 -7.06 -15.58
CA ARG A 60 2.07 -7.64 -14.58
C ARG A 60 2.33 -6.70 -13.41
N ILE A 61 1.86 -5.46 -13.46
CA ILE A 61 2.06 -4.50 -12.37
C ILE A 61 0.86 -4.59 -11.43
N ILE A 62 1.11 -4.91 -10.16
CA ILE A 62 0.11 -4.86 -9.08
C ILE A 62 0.59 -3.86 -8.02
N PRO A 63 -0.30 -3.19 -7.28
CA PRO A 63 0.12 -2.25 -6.27
C PRO A 63 0.76 -2.97 -5.09
N CYS A 64 1.79 -2.38 -4.50
CA CYS A 64 2.21 -2.62 -3.14
C CYS A 64 1.59 -1.52 -2.26
N VAL A 65 0.55 -1.86 -1.51
CA VAL A 65 -0.13 -0.92 -0.64
C VAL A 65 0.46 -1.01 0.76
N ASP A 66 1.31 -0.05 1.14
CA ASP A 66 1.74 0.08 2.51
C ASP A 66 0.72 0.91 3.29
N PHE A 67 0.00 0.24 4.17
CA PHE A 67 -1.05 0.85 4.99
C PHE A 67 -0.48 1.76 6.08
N GLY A 68 0.71 1.46 6.58
CA GLY A 68 1.44 2.32 7.50
C GLY A 68 1.87 3.63 6.83
N HIS A 69 2.35 3.56 5.58
CA HIS A 69 2.69 4.73 4.79
C HIS A 69 1.46 5.62 4.53
N LEU A 70 0.32 5.05 4.16
CA LEU A 70 -0.92 5.82 3.96
C LEU A 70 -1.36 6.53 5.24
N TYR A 71 -1.34 5.82 6.39
CA TYR A 71 -1.60 6.41 7.70
C TYR A 71 -0.65 7.57 8.02
N ALA A 72 0.65 7.36 7.84
CA ALA A 72 1.66 8.38 8.12
C ALA A 72 1.56 9.59 7.19
N ARG A 73 1.22 9.38 5.91
CA ARG A 73 1.03 10.43 4.90
C ARG A 73 -0.16 11.32 5.23
N SER A 74 -1.25 10.74 5.73
CA SER A 74 -2.43 11.48 6.22
C SER A 74 -2.20 12.15 7.59
N GLN A 75 -1.04 11.92 8.22
CA GLN A 75 -0.73 12.38 9.57
C GLN A 75 -1.76 11.91 10.61
N GLY A 76 -2.23 10.66 10.44
CA GLY A 76 -3.20 10.04 11.33
C GLY A 76 -4.63 10.55 11.21
N THR A 77 -4.95 11.39 10.22
CA THR A 77 -6.33 11.82 9.96
C THR A 77 -7.16 10.73 9.29
N GLU A 78 -6.50 9.82 8.57
CA GLU A 78 -7.08 8.61 7.98
C GLU A 78 -6.46 7.37 8.63
N LEU A 79 -7.12 6.23 8.51
CA LEU A 79 -6.69 4.94 9.04
C LEU A 79 -6.40 4.95 10.56
N ASN A 80 -7.02 5.84 11.31
CA ASN A 80 -6.99 5.85 12.78
C ASN A 80 -8.07 4.93 13.35
N ASP A 81 -8.14 4.79 14.67
CA ASP A 81 -9.09 3.87 15.32
C ASP A 81 -10.56 4.15 15.00
N GLU A 82 -10.91 5.40 14.68
CA GLU A 82 -12.30 5.80 14.37
C GLU A 82 -12.62 5.60 12.88
N THR A 83 -11.69 5.93 12.01
CA THR A 83 -11.92 6.00 10.56
C THR A 83 -11.48 4.73 9.81
N ALA A 84 -10.61 3.91 10.39
CA ALA A 84 -9.98 2.77 9.73
C ALA A 84 -10.96 1.81 9.01
N PRO A 85 -12.13 1.43 9.57
CA PRO A 85 -13.04 0.55 8.85
C PRO A 85 -13.54 1.12 7.52
N ALA A 86 -13.85 2.42 7.48
CA ALA A 86 -14.31 3.10 6.27
C ALA A 86 -13.16 3.36 5.29
N ASP A 87 -12.00 3.78 5.78
CA ASP A 87 -10.84 4.09 4.97
C ASP A 87 -10.26 2.83 4.30
N TYR A 88 -10.13 1.73 5.04
CA TYR A 88 -9.75 0.44 4.44
C TYR A 88 -10.73 -0.02 3.37
N ALA A 89 -12.03 0.13 3.62
CA ALA A 89 -13.04 -0.21 2.64
C ALA A 89 -12.88 0.63 1.36
N ALA A 90 -12.68 1.95 1.50
CA ALA A 90 -12.47 2.85 0.37
C ALA A 90 -11.18 2.53 -0.43
N ILE A 91 -10.08 2.20 0.25
CA ILE A 91 -8.83 1.76 -0.39
C ILE A 91 -9.05 0.48 -1.21
N LEU A 92 -9.70 -0.53 -0.62
CA LEU A 92 -9.97 -1.79 -1.30
C LEU A 92 -10.95 -1.61 -2.48
N ASP A 93 -11.92 -0.70 -2.37
CA ASP A 93 -12.83 -0.34 -3.45
C ASP A 93 -12.09 0.37 -4.61
N ALA A 94 -11.15 1.27 -4.29
CA ALA A 94 -10.31 1.92 -5.30
C ALA A 94 -9.42 0.91 -6.04
N ILE A 95 -8.82 -0.05 -5.34
CA ILE A 95 -8.04 -1.14 -5.96
C ILE A 95 -8.94 -1.97 -6.89
N ALA A 96 -10.13 -2.36 -6.44
CA ALA A 96 -11.07 -3.14 -7.22
C ALA A 96 -11.57 -2.40 -8.47
N ALA A 97 -11.77 -1.09 -8.38
CA ALA A 97 -12.17 -0.24 -9.50
C ALA A 97 -11.05 -0.07 -10.54
N ALA A 98 -9.79 0.00 -10.09
CA ALA A 98 -8.65 0.24 -10.97
C ALA A 98 -8.11 -1.04 -11.63
N LEU A 99 -8.23 -2.20 -10.96
CA LEU A 99 -7.62 -3.45 -11.39
C LEU A 99 -8.68 -4.53 -11.65
N PRO A 100 -8.68 -5.16 -12.82
CA PRO A 100 -9.64 -6.21 -13.12
C PRO A 100 -9.29 -7.56 -12.45
N GLY A 101 -10.32 -8.27 -11.99
CA GLY A 101 -10.28 -9.69 -11.65
C GLY A 101 -9.30 -10.05 -10.52
N GLU A 102 -8.42 -11.00 -10.77
CA GLU A 102 -7.50 -11.56 -9.78
C GLU A 102 -6.43 -10.56 -9.30
N ARG A 103 -6.07 -9.56 -10.12
CA ARG A 103 -5.11 -8.52 -9.72
C ARG A 103 -5.59 -7.74 -8.50
N ALA A 104 -6.88 -7.40 -8.45
CA ALA A 104 -7.48 -6.73 -7.31
C ALA A 104 -7.57 -7.61 -6.06
N LYS A 105 -7.61 -8.93 -6.23
CA LYS A 105 -7.70 -9.87 -5.10
C LYS A 105 -6.34 -10.22 -4.49
N LYS A 106 -5.29 -10.20 -5.31
CA LYS A 106 -3.95 -10.69 -4.98
C LYS A 106 -2.88 -9.60 -5.03
N PHE A 107 -3.23 -8.38 -4.66
CA PHE A 107 -2.27 -7.29 -4.60
C PHE A 107 -1.20 -7.55 -3.52
N HIS A 108 -0.10 -6.82 -3.58
CA HIS A 108 0.93 -6.84 -2.54
C HIS A 108 0.64 -5.76 -1.50
N ALA A 109 0.94 -6.04 -0.25
CA ALA A 109 0.75 -5.08 0.83
C ALA A 109 1.91 -5.13 1.83
N HIS A 110 2.25 -3.97 2.38
CA HIS A 110 3.05 -3.86 3.58
C HIS A 110 2.20 -3.41 4.76
N PHE A 111 2.59 -3.82 5.95
CA PHE A 111 1.90 -3.42 7.16
C PHE A 111 2.87 -3.27 8.33
N SER A 112 2.82 -2.12 8.98
CA SER A 112 3.41 -1.86 10.27
C SER A 112 2.67 -0.69 10.93
N ARG A 113 2.83 -0.48 12.22
CA ARG A 113 2.54 0.84 12.80
C ARG A 113 3.65 1.80 12.42
N ILE A 114 3.32 3.08 12.21
CA ILE A 114 4.28 4.09 11.77
C ILE A 114 4.16 5.37 12.57
N ALA A 115 5.28 5.82 13.16
CA ALA A 115 5.38 7.18 13.67
C ALA A 115 5.52 8.17 12.51
N TYR A 116 4.92 9.35 12.64
CA TYR A 116 4.97 10.39 11.62
C TYR A 116 5.31 11.77 12.19
N THR A 117 5.61 12.67 11.30
CA THR A 117 5.80 14.11 11.52
C THR A 117 4.99 14.91 10.51
N LYS A 118 5.10 16.25 10.52
CA LYS A 118 4.49 17.09 9.46
C LYS A 118 4.96 16.74 8.04
N GLY A 119 6.09 16.07 7.89
CA GLY A 119 6.61 15.59 6.62
C GLY A 119 6.12 14.20 6.21
N GLY A 120 5.22 13.59 6.98
CA GLY A 120 4.77 12.21 6.84
C GLY A 120 5.62 11.25 7.66
N GLU A 121 5.82 10.05 7.16
CA GLU A 121 6.55 8.94 7.77
C GLU A 121 7.86 9.35 8.45
N LYS A 122 8.07 8.82 9.67
CA LYS A 122 9.31 8.97 10.46
C LYS A 122 10.04 7.64 10.61
N CYS A 123 9.37 6.61 11.12
CA CYS A 123 9.93 5.27 11.30
C CYS A 123 8.84 4.24 11.51
N HIS A 124 9.15 3.00 11.12
CA HIS A 124 8.33 1.83 11.42
C HIS A 124 8.38 1.51 12.91
N LEU A 125 7.24 1.09 13.43
CA LEU A 125 7.02 0.66 14.80
C LEU A 125 6.52 -0.78 14.82
N THR A 126 6.31 -1.33 16.01
CA THR A 126 5.77 -2.68 16.23
C THR A 126 4.28 -2.64 16.58
N PHE A 127 3.60 -3.78 16.58
CA PHE A 127 2.20 -3.84 17.03
C PHE A 127 2.04 -3.61 18.54
N ALA A 128 3.13 -3.70 19.31
CA ALA A 128 3.13 -3.36 20.73
C ALA A 128 3.07 -1.85 20.99
N ASP A 129 3.44 -1.02 20.02
CA ASP A 129 3.31 0.43 20.10
C ASP A 129 1.84 0.82 20.02
N THR A 130 1.38 1.72 20.89
CA THR A 130 -0.04 2.11 21.00
C THR A 130 -0.31 3.57 20.66
N GLU A 131 0.74 4.38 20.49
CA GLU A 131 0.60 5.82 20.21
C GLU A 131 0.21 6.08 18.75
N PHE A 132 0.67 5.25 17.82
CA PHE A 132 0.44 5.42 16.38
C PHE A 132 -0.31 4.22 15.79
N GLY A 133 -0.97 4.46 14.64
CA GLY A 133 -1.65 3.46 13.85
C GLY A 133 -0.81 2.92 12.67
N PRO A 134 -1.45 2.28 11.73
CA PRO A 134 -2.89 1.98 11.68
C PRO A 134 -3.30 0.75 12.49
N PRO A 135 -4.59 0.60 12.89
CA PRO A 135 -5.07 -0.60 13.56
C PRO A 135 -5.25 -1.77 12.56
N PRO A 136 -4.70 -2.98 12.83
CA PRO A 136 -4.73 -4.08 11.86
C PRO A 136 -6.07 -4.82 11.77
N ALA A 137 -6.84 -4.88 12.86
CA ALA A 137 -8.02 -5.73 12.94
C ALA A 137 -9.12 -5.42 11.90
N PRO A 138 -9.48 -4.15 11.63
CA PRO A 138 -10.50 -3.84 10.62
C PRO A 138 -10.08 -4.26 9.21
N LEU A 139 -8.79 -4.14 8.86
CA LEU A 139 -8.28 -4.60 7.56
C LEU A 139 -8.43 -6.11 7.43
N MET A 140 -7.99 -6.90 8.43
CA MET A 140 -8.07 -8.36 8.39
C MET A 140 -9.50 -8.85 8.24
N GLN A 141 -10.45 -8.23 8.93
CA GLN A 141 -11.87 -8.54 8.83
C GLN A 141 -12.41 -8.24 7.41
N LEU A 142 -12.05 -7.10 6.83
CA LEU A 142 -12.47 -6.74 5.46
C LEU A 142 -11.89 -7.69 4.41
N LEU A 143 -10.61 -8.04 4.51
CA LEU A 143 -9.96 -8.98 3.59
C LEU A 143 -10.69 -10.33 3.61
N LYS A 144 -10.99 -10.86 4.80
CA LYS A 144 -11.72 -12.13 4.96
C LYS A 144 -13.14 -12.03 4.39
N THR A 145 -13.89 -11.01 4.76
CA THR A 145 -15.29 -10.83 4.36
C THR A 145 -15.42 -10.67 2.84
N ARG A 146 -14.46 -9.99 2.20
CA ARG A 146 -14.46 -9.75 0.74
C ARG A 146 -13.78 -10.86 -0.06
N GLY A 147 -13.24 -11.90 0.59
CA GLY A 147 -12.51 -12.98 -0.07
C GLY A 147 -11.25 -12.52 -0.80
N LEU A 148 -10.56 -11.52 -0.24
CA LEU A 148 -9.30 -10.99 -0.77
C LEU A 148 -8.12 -11.74 -0.16
N ALA A 149 -7.07 -11.97 -0.96
CA ALA A 149 -5.90 -12.74 -0.54
C ALA A 149 -4.59 -12.04 -0.96
N PRO A 150 -4.34 -10.81 -0.48
CA PRO A 150 -3.08 -10.14 -0.75
C PRO A 150 -1.92 -10.87 -0.08
N THR A 151 -0.71 -10.72 -0.63
CA THR A 151 0.51 -11.05 0.10
C THR A 151 0.85 -9.88 1.00
N ILE A 152 0.88 -10.11 2.32
CA ILE A 152 1.20 -9.06 3.30
C ILE A 152 2.56 -9.33 3.94
N ILE A 153 3.46 -8.35 3.88
CA ILE A 153 4.74 -8.35 4.57
C ILE A 153 4.68 -7.33 5.71
N CYS A 154 5.08 -7.76 6.92
CA CYS A 154 5.22 -6.86 8.05
C CYS A 154 6.60 -6.19 8.00
N GLU A 155 6.62 -4.85 8.09
CA GLU A 155 7.85 -4.05 8.15
C GLU A 155 8.14 -3.48 9.53
N SER A 156 7.59 -4.15 10.56
CA SER A 156 7.76 -3.76 11.96
C SER A 156 9.24 -3.75 12.38
N ALA A 157 9.59 -2.84 13.28
CA ALA A 157 10.97 -2.65 13.75
C ALA A 157 11.43 -3.81 14.65
N GLY A 158 11.84 -4.94 14.05
CA GLY A 158 12.41 -6.09 14.74
C GLY A 158 11.44 -7.19 15.15
N THR A 159 10.12 -7.04 14.93
CA THR A 159 9.07 -8.02 15.28
C THR A 159 8.26 -8.48 14.07
N GLN A 160 8.87 -8.53 12.88
CA GLN A 160 8.18 -8.83 11.63
C GLN A 160 7.42 -10.17 11.67
N ALA A 161 8.07 -11.22 12.21
CA ALA A 161 7.48 -12.55 12.26
C ALA A 161 6.33 -12.65 13.26
N GLU A 162 6.48 -12.03 14.44
CA GLU A 162 5.48 -12.00 15.49
C GLU A 162 4.25 -11.20 15.06
N ASP A 163 4.46 -10.05 14.42
CA ASP A 163 3.40 -9.19 13.92
C ASP A 163 2.67 -9.84 12.72
N ALA A 164 3.38 -10.54 11.84
CA ALA A 164 2.76 -11.34 10.79
C ALA A 164 1.90 -12.47 11.36
N ALA A 165 2.36 -13.15 12.42
CA ALA A 165 1.56 -14.16 13.12
C ALA A 165 0.32 -13.54 13.77
N ALA A 166 0.42 -12.32 14.31
CA ALA A 166 -0.71 -11.58 14.85
C ALA A 166 -1.74 -11.21 13.77
N LEU A 167 -1.32 -10.75 12.59
CA LEU A 167 -2.21 -10.50 11.45
C LEU A 167 -2.95 -11.78 11.03
N LYS A 168 -2.23 -12.89 10.91
CA LYS A 168 -2.83 -14.19 10.58
C LYS A 168 -3.90 -14.58 11.59
N LYS A 169 -3.64 -14.45 12.89
CA LYS A 169 -4.60 -14.73 13.95
C LYS A 169 -5.83 -13.85 13.85
N LEU A 170 -5.67 -12.54 13.60
CA LEU A 170 -6.80 -11.62 13.40
C LEU A 170 -7.67 -12.02 12.19
N TYR A 171 -7.03 -12.42 11.08
CA TYR A 171 -7.72 -12.90 9.89
C TYR A 171 -8.52 -14.19 10.15
N GLU A 172 -7.97 -15.13 10.92
CA GLU A 172 -8.63 -16.41 11.26
C GLU A 172 -9.83 -16.21 12.20
N GLN A 173 -9.78 -15.22 13.11
CA GLN A 173 -10.81 -14.95 14.11
C GLN A 173 -11.98 -14.09 13.60
N GLY A 174 -11.77 -13.19 12.63
CA GLY A 174 -12.82 -12.40 11.97
C GLY A 174 -13.63 -13.26 11.01
#